data_9ed85315005b424eddba911df4f8d213
#
_entry.id   9ed85315005b424eddba911df4f8d213
#
_cell.length_a   1.000
_cell.length_b   1.000
_cell.length_c   1.000
_cell.angle_alpha   90.00
_cell.angle_beta   90.00
_cell.angle_gamma   90.00
#
_symmetry.space_group_name_H-M   'P 1'
#
loop_
_entity.id
_entity.type
_entity.pdbx_description
1 polymer ?
#
loop_
_entity_poly.entity_id
_entity_poly.type
_entity_poly.pdbx_seq_one_letter_code
_entity_poly.pdbx_strand_id
1 'polypeptide(L)'
;MSFTSCLVVMLGGAIGTFLRYLVAVLALPISRDLPWGTILINISGSFVIGLFGTLTLASGRFPVSENVRLFVMIGLCGGYTTFSSFSLATLDLIRSGAMMRAGLNIGLSVVLCVGAVALGHLIAAHFNNGAQAIAQIQIEEEAS
;
A
#
# COMPACT_ATOMS: atom_id res chain seq x y z
N MET A 1 18.59 0.53 -15.92
CA MET A 1 18.30 -0.27 -14.71
C MET A 1 19.63 -0.60 -14.04
N SER A 2 19.74 -0.32 -12.75
CA SER A 2 20.95 -0.68 -11.96
C SER A 2 20.76 -2.08 -11.36
N PHE A 3 21.83 -2.88 -11.32
CA PHE A 3 21.83 -4.17 -10.60
C PHE A 3 21.41 -4.01 -9.14
N THR A 4 21.85 -2.92 -8.49
CA THR A 4 21.46 -2.57 -7.12
C THR A 4 19.94 -2.38 -6.99
N SER A 5 19.30 -1.69 -7.93
CA SER A 5 17.84 -1.50 -7.92
C SER A 5 17.09 -2.83 -8.04
N CYS A 6 17.58 -3.76 -8.86
CA CYS A 6 17.00 -5.11 -8.94
C CYS A 6 17.11 -5.87 -7.61
N LEU A 7 18.27 -5.86 -6.97
CA LEU A 7 18.46 -6.51 -5.66
C LEU A 7 17.55 -5.91 -4.58
N VAL A 8 17.44 -4.59 -4.56
CA VAL A 8 16.61 -3.88 -3.59
C VAL A 8 15.14 -4.25 -3.75
N VAL A 9 14.63 -4.31 -4.99
CA VAL A 9 13.25 -4.74 -5.27
C VAL A 9 13.03 -6.21 -4.92
N MET A 10 14.00 -7.09 -5.23
CA MET A 10 13.92 -8.51 -4.88
C MET A 10 13.84 -8.73 -3.38
N LEU A 11 14.67 -8.03 -2.58
CA LEU A 11 14.68 -8.13 -1.12
C LEU A 11 13.35 -7.61 -0.54
N GLY A 12 12.89 -6.44 -0.99
CA GLY A 12 11.59 -5.91 -0.59
C GLY A 12 10.44 -6.86 -0.93
N GLY A 13 10.47 -7.44 -2.14
CA GLY A 13 9.47 -8.40 -2.60
C GLY A 13 9.44 -9.69 -1.77
N ALA A 14 10.61 -10.22 -1.42
CA ALA A 14 10.72 -11.40 -0.56
C ALA A 14 10.10 -11.14 0.83
N ILE A 15 10.42 -10.00 1.46
CA ILE A 15 9.84 -9.60 2.74
C ILE A 15 8.33 -9.38 2.61
N GLY A 16 7.89 -8.63 1.59
CA GLY A 16 6.47 -8.36 1.36
C GLY A 16 5.65 -9.64 1.16
N THR A 17 6.16 -10.57 0.36
CA THR A 17 5.50 -11.88 0.12
C THR A 17 5.43 -12.71 1.40
N PHE A 18 6.49 -12.70 2.22
CA PHE A 18 6.48 -13.39 3.50
C PHE A 18 5.44 -12.80 4.47
N LEU A 19 5.40 -11.47 4.59
CA LEU A 19 4.39 -10.78 5.41
C LEU A 19 2.96 -11.07 4.93
N ARG A 20 2.73 -11.07 3.61
CA ARG A 20 1.45 -11.48 3.02
C ARG A 20 1.04 -12.88 3.45
N TYR A 21 1.97 -13.84 3.38
CA TYR A 21 1.71 -15.22 3.81
C TYR A 21 1.31 -15.28 5.29
N LEU A 22 2.05 -14.57 6.17
CA LEU A 22 1.73 -14.54 7.59
C LEU A 22 0.32 -13.97 7.86
N VAL A 23 -0.02 -12.84 7.25
CA VAL A 23 -1.35 -12.23 7.44
C VAL A 23 -2.44 -13.14 6.87
N ALA A 24 -2.21 -13.76 5.72
CA ALA A 24 -3.17 -14.70 5.14
C ALA A 24 -3.45 -15.89 6.09
N VAL A 25 -2.40 -16.47 6.69
CA VAL A 25 -2.55 -17.57 7.65
C VAL A 25 -3.27 -17.12 8.93
N LEU A 26 -2.88 -15.97 9.49
CA LEU A 26 -3.52 -15.42 10.69
C LEU A 26 -4.99 -15.05 10.48
N ALA A 27 -5.37 -14.69 9.25
CA ALA A 27 -6.74 -14.33 8.91
C ALA A 27 -7.62 -15.55 8.52
N LEU A 28 -7.08 -16.78 8.44
CA LEU A 28 -7.87 -17.98 8.12
C LEU A 28 -9.12 -18.13 9.00
N PRO A 29 -9.07 -17.93 10.33
CA PRO A 29 -10.26 -18.14 11.18
C PRO A 29 -11.43 -17.24 10.84
N ILE A 30 -11.18 -16.01 10.32
CA ILE A 30 -12.19 -15.02 9.95
C ILE A 30 -12.59 -15.08 8.47
N SER A 31 -11.84 -15.82 7.64
CA SER A 31 -12.02 -15.85 6.17
C SER A 31 -12.98 -16.95 5.70
N ARG A 32 -14.00 -17.26 6.49
CA ARG A 32 -14.97 -18.34 6.16
C ARG A 32 -15.97 -17.95 5.08
N ASP A 33 -16.49 -16.73 5.13
CA ASP A 33 -17.53 -16.24 4.23
C ASP A 33 -17.00 -15.31 3.14
N LEU A 34 -16.01 -14.51 3.46
CA LEU A 34 -15.31 -13.60 2.56
C LEU A 34 -13.79 -13.77 2.75
N PRO A 35 -12.99 -13.50 1.72
CA PRO A 35 -11.53 -13.65 1.80
C PRO A 35 -10.89 -12.47 2.59
N TRP A 36 -11.22 -12.36 3.89
CA TRP A 36 -10.77 -11.26 4.74
C TRP A 36 -9.25 -11.09 4.77
N GLY A 37 -8.51 -12.20 4.70
CA GLY A 37 -7.05 -12.14 4.62
C GLY A 37 -6.59 -11.31 3.43
N THR A 38 -7.10 -11.57 2.23
CA THR A 38 -6.78 -10.83 1.01
C THR A 38 -7.26 -9.39 1.07
N ILE A 39 -8.46 -9.15 1.60
CA ILE A 39 -9.03 -7.81 1.77
C ILE A 39 -8.14 -6.96 2.69
N LEU A 40 -7.77 -7.48 3.87
CA LEU A 40 -6.94 -6.77 4.85
C LEU A 40 -5.52 -6.49 4.33
N ILE A 41 -4.90 -7.46 3.65
CA ILE A 41 -3.60 -7.31 3.00
C ILE A 41 -3.64 -6.15 2.00
N ASN A 42 -4.65 -6.14 1.12
CA ASN A 42 -4.74 -5.12 0.08
C ASN A 42 -5.08 -3.73 0.67
N ILE A 43 -5.94 -3.63 1.68
CA ILE A 43 -6.25 -2.37 2.36
C ILE A 43 -5.01 -1.79 3.04
N SER A 44 -4.32 -2.60 3.87
CA SER A 44 -3.14 -2.14 4.61
C SER A 44 -1.99 -1.77 3.69
N GLY A 45 -1.73 -2.56 2.65
CA GLY A 45 -0.72 -2.24 1.65
C GLY A 45 -1.06 -0.99 0.83
N SER A 46 -2.34 -0.79 0.49
CA SER A 46 -2.83 0.42 -0.17
C SER A 46 -2.66 1.67 0.70
N PHE A 47 -2.93 1.56 1.99
CA PHE A 47 -2.67 2.67 2.93
C PHE A 47 -1.18 3.02 2.99
N VAL A 48 -0.32 2.01 3.16
CA VAL A 48 1.14 2.21 3.25
C VAL A 48 1.70 2.84 1.99
N ILE A 49 1.27 2.40 0.80
CA ILE A 49 1.79 2.95 -0.47
C ILE A 49 1.35 4.42 -0.66
N GLY A 50 0.12 4.78 -0.27
CA GLY A 50 -0.37 6.16 -0.32
C GLY A 50 0.36 7.07 0.66
N LEU A 51 0.54 6.60 1.90
CA LEU A 51 1.25 7.33 2.95
C LEU A 51 2.73 7.51 2.59
N PHE A 52 3.45 6.42 2.39
CA PHE A 52 4.89 6.45 2.12
C PHE A 52 5.21 7.16 0.81
N GLY A 53 4.46 6.87 -0.26
CA GLY A 53 4.67 7.48 -1.56
C GLY A 53 4.59 9.01 -1.53
N THR A 54 3.68 9.56 -0.72
CA THR A 54 3.49 11.01 -0.56
C THR A 54 4.47 11.63 0.43
N LEU A 55 4.71 11.00 1.59
CA LEU A 55 5.66 11.51 2.59
C LEU A 55 7.08 11.64 2.05
N THR A 56 7.48 10.76 1.14
CA THR A 56 8.85 10.64 0.64
C THR A 56 9.06 11.26 -0.74
N LEU A 57 8.16 12.15 -1.19
CA LEU A 57 8.39 12.97 -2.38
C LEU A 57 9.65 13.81 -2.22
N ALA A 58 10.29 14.19 -3.33
CA ALA A 58 11.49 15.03 -3.33
C ALA A 58 11.25 16.38 -2.62
N SER A 59 10.02 16.90 -2.73
CA SER A 59 9.55 18.12 -2.04
C SER A 59 8.83 17.82 -0.71
N GLY A 60 8.83 16.57 -0.25
CA GLY A 60 8.16 16.16 0.97
C GLY A 60 9.02 16.36 2.22
N ARG A 61 8.41 16.13 3.38
CA ARG A 61 9.07 16.29 4.69
C ARG A 61 10.23 15.30 4.90
N PHE A 62 10.15 14.13 4.31
CA PHE A 62 11.13 13.04 4.48
C PHE A 62 11.59 12.52 3.11
N PRO A 63 12.35 13.33 2.33
CA PRO A 63 12.85 12.86 1.05
C PRO A 63 13.81 11.68 1.27
N VAL A 64 13.62 10.62 0.49
CA VAL A 64 14.46 9.43 0.53
C VAL A 64 15.02 9.12 -0.86
N SER A 65 16.08 8.30 -0.91
CA SER A 65 16.66 7.90 -2.19
C SER A 65 15.69 7.07 -3.03
N GLU A 66 15.91 7.05 -4.34
CA GLU A 66 15.13 6.24 -5.28
C GLU A 66 15.14 4.75 -4.90
N ASN A 67 16.27 4.22 -4.44
CA ASN A 67 16.38 2.82 -4.02
C ASN A 67 15.48 2.50 -2.81
N VAL A 68 15.34 3.41 -1.86
CA VAL A 68 14.41 3.23 -0.73
C VAL A 68 12.96 3.25 -1.21
N ARG A 69 12.62 4.13 -2.18
CA ARG A 69 11.28 4.13 -2.79
C ARG A 69 10.99 2.83 -3.54
N LEU A 70 11.96 2.35 -4.32
CA LEU A 70 11.86 1.07 -5.02
C LEU A 70 11.69 -0.11 -4.04
N PHE A 71 12.47 -0.13 -2.96
CA PHE A 71 12.36 -1.14 -1.92
C PHE A 71 10.96 -1.19 -1.31
N VAL A 72 10.44 -0.04 -0.87
CA VAL A 72 9.15 0.00 -0.15
C VAL A 72 7.97 -0.13 -1.11
N MET A 73 7.92 0.66 -2.18
CA MET A 73 6.72 0.75 -3.02
C MET A 73 6.59 -0.42 -3.99
N ILE A 74 7.69 -0.75 -4.70
CA ILE A 74 7.68 -1.82 -5.70
C ILE A 74 7.96 -3.17 -5.03
N GLY A 75 8.98 -3.25 -4.19
CA GLY A 75 9.34 -4.48 -3.50
C GLY A 75 8.33 -4.84 -2.43
N LEU A 76 8.36 -4.14 -1.30
CA LEU A 76 7.59 -4.50 -0.11
C LEU A 76 6.08 -4.46 -0.36
N CYS A 77 5.52 -3.32 -0.78
CA CYS A 77 4.08 -3.19 -1.02
C CYS A 77 3.62 -4.05 -2.22
N GLY A 78 4.41 -4.10 -3.30
CA GLY A 78 4.10 -4.94 -4.46
C GLY A 78 4.16 -6.45 -4.15
N GLY A 79 5.10 -6.89 -3.32
CA GLY A 79 5.17 -8.26 -2.82
C GLY A 79 4.08 -8.59 -1.80
N TYR A 80 3.68 -7.62 -0.97
CA TYR A 80 2.67 -7.77 0.07
C TYR A 80 1.25 -7.81 -0.48
N THR A 81 0.86 -6.89 -1.38
CA THR A 81 -0.48 -6.82 -1.96
C THR A 81 -0.68 -7.85 -3.07
N THR A 82 -1.93 -8.18 -3.40
CA THR A 82 -2.20 -9.19 -4.42
C THR A 82 -3.57 -9.02 -5.09
N PHE A 83 -3.54 -8.68 -6.36
CA PHE A 83 -4.74 -8.67 -7.20
C PHE A 83 -5.11 -10.09 -7.68
N SER A 84 -4.12 -10.95 -7.89
CA SER A 84 -4.37 -12.33 -8.34
C SER A 84 -5.13 -13.17 -7.32
N SER A 85 -4.79 -13.07 -6.02
CA SER A 85 -5.54 -13.75 -4.96
C SER A 85 -6.96 -13.21 -4.81
N PHE A 86 -7.16 -11.90 -4.96
CA PHE A 86 -8.48 -11.28 -5.00
C PHE A 86 -9.33 -11.82 -6.17
N SER A 87 -8.73 -11.90 -7.37
CA SER A 87 -9.41 -12.39 -8.57
C SER A 87 -9.78 -13.87 -8.44
N LEU A 88 -8.88 -14.71 -7.93
CA LEU A 88 -9.14 -16.13 -7.71
C LEU A 88 -10.25 -16.33 -6.68
N ALA A 89 -10.16 -15.68 -5.52
CA ALA A 89 -11.19 -15.76 -4.49
C ALA A 89 -12.58 -15.32 -4.99
N THR A 90 -12.63 -14.26 -5.81
CA THR A 90 -13.87 -13.79 -6.44
C THR A 90 -14.43 -14.84 -7.39
N LEU A 91 -13.59 -15.44 -8.24
CA LEU A 91 -13.99 -16.48 -9.16
C LEU A 91 -14.54 -17.72 -8.41
N ASP A 92 -13.88 -18.13 -7.32
CA ASP A 92 -14.31 -19.26 -6.51
C ASP A 92 -15.68 -19.01 -5.86
N LEU A 93 -15.95 -17.79 -5.38
CA LEU A 93 -17.27 -17.38 -4.89
C LEU A 93 -18.33 -17.45 -6.00
N ILE A 94 -18.03 -17.00 -7.22
CA ILE A 94 -18.94 -17.10 -8.37
C ILE A 94 -19.23 -18.58 -8.70
N ARG A 95 -18.19 -19.40 -8.81
CA ARG A 95 -18.33 -20.84 -9.14
C ARG A 95 -19.09 -21.64 -8.09
N SER A 96 -19.01 -21.25 -6.83
CA SER A 96 -19.80 -21.83 -5.75
C SER A 96 -21.26 -21.32 -5.69
N GLY A 97 -21.68 -20.44 -6.60
CA GLY A 97 -23.00 -19.83 -6.61
C GLY A 97 -23.18 -18.69 -5.59
N ALA A 98 -22.14 -18.30 -4.87
CA ALA A 98 -22.20 -17.26 -3.84
C ALA A 98 -22.08 -15.83 -4.45
N MET A 99 -22.96 -15.50 -5.41
CA MET A 99 -22.89 -14.26 -6.19
C MET A 99 -22.91 -13.00 -5.36
N MET A 100 -23.72 -12.95 -4.28
CA MET A 100 -23.75 -11.83 -3.35
C MET A 100 -22.39 -11.61 -2.69
N ARG A 101 -21.73 -12.67 -2.22
CA ARG A 101 -20.40 -12.62 -1.59
C ARG A 101 -19.33 -12.21 -2.59
N ALA A 102 -19.42 -12.66 -3.85
CA ALA A 102 -18.54 -12.22 -4.92
C ALA A 102 -18.67 -10.70 -5.17
N GLY A 103 -19.90 -10.19 -5.27
CA GLY A 103 -20.16 -8.77 -5.39
C GLY A 103 -19.65 -7.95 -4.21
N LEU A 104 -19.84 -8.45 -2.98
CA LEU A 104 -19.31 -7.83 -1.77
C LEU A 104 -17.77 -7.83 -1.75
N ASN A 105 -17.13 -8.94 -2.14
CA ASN A 105 -15.66 -8.99 -2.23
C ASN A 105 -15.12 -7.94 -3.20
N ILE A 106 -15.75 -7.80 -4.38
CA ILE A 106 -15.35 -6.79 -5.36
C ILE A 106 -15.55 -5.37 -4.80
N GLY A 107 -16.75 -5.06 -4.33
CA GLY A 107 -17.11 -3.72 -3.85
C GLY A 107 -16.27 -3.29 -2.66
N LEU A 108 -16.16 -4.14 -1.62
CA LEU A 108 -15.34 -3.84 -0.44
C LEU A 108 -13.87 -3.68 -0.79
N SER A 109 -13.29 -4.59 -1.60
CA SER A 109 -11.88 -4.49 -1.98
C SER A 109 -11.60 -3.19 -2.72
N VAL A 110 -12.40 -2.83 -3.72
CA VAL A 110 -12.17 -1.61 -4.50
C VAL A 110 -12.36 -0.36 -3.64
N VAL A 111 -13.49 -0.23 -2.95
CA VAL A 111 -13.82 0.98 -2.18
C VAL A 111 -12.84 1.17 -1.02
N LEU A 112 -12.55 0.11 -0.25
CA LEU A 112 -11.68 0.21 0.91
C LEU A 112 -10.21 0.40 0.52
N CYS A 113 -9.71 -0.24 -0.55
CA CYS A 113 -8.34 -0.04 -1.00
C CYS A 113 -8.12 1.37 -1.56
N VAL A 114 -9.05 1.89 -2.40
CA VAL A 114 -8.96 3.26 -2.92
C VAL A 114 -9.09 4.27 -1.78
N GLY A 115 -10.04 4.06 -0.85
CA GLY A 115 -10.18 4.88 0.35
C GLY A 115 -8.92 4.86 1.22
N ALA A 116 -8.28 3.70 1.39
CA ALA A 116 -7.04 3.56 2.15
C ALA A 116 -5.85 4.30 1.51
N VAL A 117 -5.69 4.22 0.18
CA VAL A 117 -4.68 5.02 -0.55
C VAL A 117 -4.94 6.51 -0.34
N ALA A 118 -6.19 6.95 -0.53
CA ALA A 118 -6.57 8.35 -0.37
C ALA A 118 -6.31 8.84 1.07
N LEU A 119 -6.67 8.05 2.08
CA LEU A 119 -6.42 8.38 3.48
C LEU A 119 -4.92 8.51 3.76
N GLY A 120 -4.11 7.55 3.31
CA GLY A 120 -2.65 7.60 3.46
C GLY A 120 -2.06 8.85 2.79
N HIS A 121 -2.52 9.16 1.57
CA HIS A 121 -2.12 10.37 0.85
C HIS A 121 -2.48 11.66 1.62
N LEU A 122 -3.73 11.79 2.10
CA LEU A 122 -4.18 12.97 2.83
C LEU A 122 -3.40 13.20 4.12
N ILE A 123 -3.14 12.13 4.88
CA ILE A 123 -2.32 12.20 6.09
C ILE A 123 -0.91 12.69 5.75
N ALA A 124 -0.27 12.09 4.74
CA ALA A 124 1.07 12.48 4.31
C ALA A 124 1.13 13.91 3.77
N ALA A 125 0.13 14.34 2.99
CA ALA A 125 0.03 15.68 2.47
C ALA A 125 -0.08 16.72 3.59
N HIS A 126 -0.86 16.44 4.64
CA HIS A 126 -0.95 17.31 5.81
C HIS A 126 0.44 17.54 6.47
N PHE A 127 1.23 16.48 6.62
CA PHE A 127 2.59 16.61 7.15
C PHE A 127 3.55 17.35 6.20
N ASN A 128 3.41 17.15 4.89
CA ASN A 128 4.24 17.81 3.89
C ASN A 128 3.94 19.32 3.81
N ASN A 129 2.66 19.72 3.85
CA ASN A 129 2.26 21.14 3.81
C ASN A 129 2.80 21.92 5.00
N GLY A 130 2.82 21.34 6.18
CA GLY A 130 3.44 21.96 7.36
C GLY A 130 4.95 22.18 7.19
N ALA A 131 5.67 21.26 6.56
CA ALA A 131 7.11 21.41 6.30
C ALA A 131 7.41 22.49 5.26
N GLN A 132 6.59 22.61 4.22
CA GLN A 132 6.74 23.65 3.19
C GLN A 132 6.47 25.05 3.75
N ALA A 133 5.47 25.19 4.61
CA ALA A 133 5.17 26.47 5.26
C ALA A 133 6.33 26.94 6.16
N ILE A 134 6.95 26.05 6.93
CA ILE A 134 8.11 26.37 7.77
C ILE A 134 9.31 26.79 6.90
N ALA A 135 9.57 26.06 5.80
CA ALA A 135 10.68 26.39 4.90
C ALA A 135 10.49 27.75 4.22
N GLN A 136 9.26 28.13 3.87
CA GLN A 136 8.99 29.47 3.31
C GLN A 136 9.24 30.60 4.32
N ILE A 137 8.80 30.42 5.56
CA ILE A 137 9.03 31.40 6.63
C ILE A 137 10.55 31.64 6.85
N GLN A 138 11.34 30.56 6.88
CA GLN A 138 12.80 30.67 7.03
C GLN A 138 13.46 31.41 5.89
N ILE A 139 13.02 31.16 4.64
CA ILE A 139 13.55 31.89 3.46
C ILE A 139 13.19 33.36 3.52
N GLU A 140 12.00 33.72 3.97
CA GLU A 140 11.57 35.12 4.13
C GLU A 140 12.33 35.83 5.26
N GLU A 141 12.63 35.14 6.36
CA GLU A 141 13.45 35.67 7.46
C GLU A 141 14.93 35.87 7.07
N GLU A 142 15.49 34.96 6.27
CA GLU A 142 16.87 35.10 5.77
C GLU A 142 17.03 36.22 4.68
N ALA A 143 15.93 36.59 4.02
CA ALA A 143 15.91 37.59 2.95
C ALA A 143 15.64 39.03 3.48
N SER A 144 15.27 39.17 4.75
CA SER A 144 14.96 40.47 5.39
C SER A 144 16.11 40.98 6.24
#